data_7ae38f6d4e54a2607d5917a6e47558a4
#
_entry.id   7ae38f6d4e54a2607d5917a6e47558a4
#
_cell.length_a   1.000
_cell.length_b   1.000
_cell.length_c   1.000
_cell.angle_alpha   90.00
_cell.angle_beta   90.00
_cell.angle_gamma   90.00
#
_symmetry.space_group_name_H-M   'P 1'
#
loop_
_entity.id
_entity.type
_entity.pdbx_description
1 polymer ?
#
loop_
_entity_poly.entity_id
_entity_poly.type
_entity_poly.pdbx_seq_one_letter_code
_entity_poly.pdbx_strand_id
1 'polypeptide(L)'
;MKKNSREVAAEIIYHWIESESFPDRQLAEVKDDRAFVTELVYGIVRRKLALEYIEQKFIPRRPEDFILAALHVGVYQLCFMDNVEEFAAVHET
;
A
#
# COMPACT_ATOMS: atom_id res chain seq x y z
N MET A 1 -1.48 16.69 14.49
CA MET A 1 -2.43 16.43 13.40
C MET A 1 -2.55 14.94 13.15
N LYS A 2 -3.77 14.47 13.03
CA LYS A 2 -4.02 13.03 12.83
C LYS A 2 -3.67 12.62 11.40
N LYS A 3 -2.94 11.54 11.26
CA LYS A 3 -2.59 11.01 9.95
C LYS A 3 -3.79 10.30 9.33
N ASN A 4 -3.95 10.41 8.01
CA ASN A 4 -4.98 9.65 7.34
C ASN A 4 -4.53 8.19 7.15
N SER A 5 -5.47 7.34 6.75
CA SER A 5 -5.22 5.90 6.66
C SER A 5 -4.12 5.55 5.66
N ARG A 6 -4.03 6.30 4.56
CA ARG A 6 -2.98 6.06 3.56
C ARG A 6 -1.60 6.40 4.10
N GLU A 7 -1.51 7.48 4.87
CA GLU A 7 -0.25 7.87 5.50
C GLU A 7 0.19 6.82 6.52
N VAL A 8 -0.75 6.31 7.31
CA VAL A 8 -0.46 5.25 8.28
C VAL A 8 0.04 4.00 7.56
N ALA A 9 -0.62 3.60 6.48
CA ALA A 9 -0.19 2.45 5.70
C ALA A 9 1.21 2.68 5.11
N ALA A 10 1.46 3.87 4.58
CA ALA A 10 2.76 4.19 3.99
C ALA A 10 3.88 4.12 5.05
N GLU A 11 3.63 4.59 6.27
CA GLU A 11 4.61 4.48 7.34
C GLU A 11 4.91 3.03 7.67
N ILE A 12 3.88 2.20 7.74
CA ILE A 12 4.07 0.78 8.04
C ILE A 12 4.87 0.11 6.94
N ILE A 13 4.56 0.40 5.68
CA ILE A 13 5.30 -0.14 4.54
C ILE A 13 6.74 0.38 4.55
N TYR A 14 6.94 1.65 4.89
CA TYR A 14 8.30 2.20 5.00
C TYR A 14 9.14 1.42 6.02
N HIS A 15 8.58 1.14 7.19
CA HIS A 15 9.27 0.36 8.21
C HIS A 15 9.56 -1.05 7.73
N TRP A 16 8.63 -1.65 7.01
CA TRP A 16 8.84 -2.97 6.44
C TRP A 16 9.98 -2.98 5.42
N ILE A 17 10.06 -1.96 4.55
CA ILE A 17 11.15 -1.84 3.58
C ILE A 17 12.49 -1.69 4.29
N GLU A 18 12.54 -0.87 5.34
CA GLU A 18 13.78 -0.57 6.05
C GLU A 18 14.28 -1.74 6.89
N SER A 19 13.38 -2.40 7.60
CA SER A 19 13.75 -3.41 8.58
C SER A 19 13.53 -4.83 8.10
N GLU A 20 12.80 -5.01 7.03
CA GLU A 20 12.41 -6.32 6.51
C GLU A 20 11.60 -7.17 7.53
N SER A 21 11.15 -6.55 8.60
CA SER A 21 10.34 -7.26 9.59
C SER A 21 8.86 -7.17 9.22
N PHE A 22 8.12 -8.21 9.53
CA PHE A 22 6.71 -8.32 9.19
C PHE A 22 5.90 -7.23 9.92
N PRO A 23 4.90 -6.64 9.27
CA PRO A 23 4.19 -5.48 9.83
C PRO A 23 3.10 -5.79 10.84
N ASP A 24 3.00 -7.04 11.31
CA ASP A 24 1.93 -7.48 12.21
C ASP A 24 1.80 -6.62 13.47
N ARG A 25 2.92 -6.32 14.11
CA ARG A 25 2.90 -5.56 15.35
C ARG A 25 2.37 -4.15 15.15
N GLN A 26 2.82 -3.51 14.08
CA GLN A 26 2.40 -2.15 13.78
C GLN A 26 0.92 -2.11 13.41
N LEU A 27 0.46 -3.11 12.67
CA LEU A 27 -0.95 -3.20 12.32
C LEU A 27 -1.83 -3.40 13.53
N ALA A 28 -1.35 -4.14 14.53
CA ALA A 28 -2.10 -4.35 15.76
C ALA A 28 -2.35 -3.05 16.52
N GLU A 29 -1.51 -2.04 16.32
CA GLU A 29 -1.63 -0.76 16.99
C GLU A 29 -2.53 0.23 16.25
N VAL A 30 -2.94 -0.07 15.03
CA VAL A 30 -3.79 0.81 14.24
C VAL A 30 -5.20 0.79 14.83
N LYS A 31 -5.74 1.98 15.13
CA LYS A 31 -7.07 2.10 15.72
C LYS A 31 -8.13 2.52 14.72
N ASP A 32 -7.80 3.48 13.85
CA ASP A 32 -8.75 4.02 12.89
C ASP A 32 -8.58 3.33 11.54
N ASP A 33 -9.68 2.97 10.90
CA ASP A 33 -9.68 2.32 9.59
C ASP A 33 -8.77 1.11 9.52
N ARG A 34 -8.74 0.33 10.59
CA ARG A 34 -7.82 -0.80 10.70
C ARG A 34 -7.99 -1.79 9.55
N ALA A 35 -9.22 -2.08 9.16
CA ALA A 35 -9.47 -3.02 8.09
C ALA A 35 -8.89 -2.51 6.76
N PHE A 36 -9.06 -1.23 6.48
CA PHE A 36 -8.54 -0.62 5.25
C PHE A 36 -7.01 -0.61 5.25
N VAL A 37 -6.41 -0.17 6.36
CA VAL A 37 -4.95 -0.14 6.48
C VAL A 37 -4.37 -1.55 6.36
N THR A 38 -5.00 -2.53 7.00
CA THR A 38 -4.56 -3.91 6.93
C THR A 38 -4.61 -4.44 5.51
N GLU A 39 -5.68 -4.14 4.78
CA GLU A 39 -5.79 -4.55 3.39
C GLU A 39 -4.71 -3.92 2.51
N LEU A 40 -4.46 -2.63 2.69
CA LEU A 40 -3.39 -1.96 1.96
C LEU A 40 -2.04 -2.60 2.24
N VAL A 41 -1.71 -2.78 3.52
CA VAL A 41 -0.39 -3.27 3.90
C VAL A 41 -0.17 -4.70 3.44
N TYR A 42 -1.10 -5.60 3.74
CA TYR A 42 -0.94 -7.00 3.34
C TYR A 42 -1.02 -7.17 1.83
N GLY A 43 -1.87 -6.39 1.17
CA GLY A 43 -1.96 -6.43 -0.29
C GLY A 43 -0.65 -6.02 -0.93
N ILE A 44 -0.02 -4.96 -0.43
CA ILE A 44 1.27 -4.48 -0.94
C ILE A 44 2.35 -5.52 -0.70
N VAL A 45 2.42 -6.08 0.51
CA VAL A 45 3.43 -7.10 0.84
C VAL A 45 3.31 -8.30 -0.11
N ARG A 46 2.10 -8.78 -0.33
CA ARG A 46 1.88 -9.92 -1.19
C ARG A 46 2.19 -9.64 -2.65
N ARG A 47 2.03 -8.40 -3.09
CA ARG A 47 2.17 -8.05 -4.50
C ARG A 47 3.40 -7.20 -4.78
N LYS A 48 4.39 -7.28 -3.92
CA LYS A 48 5.60 -6.47 -4.02
C LYS A 48 6.22 -6.54 -5.42
N LEU A 49 6.40 -7.73 -5.94
CA LEU A 49 7.07 -7.90 -7.23
C LEU A 49 6.24 -7.31 -8.38
N ALA A 50 4.93 -7.49 -8.32
CA ALA A 50 4.05 -6.91 -9.33
C ALA A 50 4.07 -5.39 -9.28
N LEU A 51 4.07 -4.82 -8.07
CA LEU A 51 4.14 -3.37 -7.89
C LEU A 51 5.45 -2.82 -8.42
N GLU A 52 6.56 -3.47 -8.10
CA GLU A 52 7.87 -3.03 -8.59
C GLU A 52 7.94 -3.09 -10.11
N TYR A 53 7.38 -4.13 -10.70
CA TYR A 53 7.33 -4.25 -12.16
C TYR A 53 6.57 -3.09 -12.80
N ILE A 54 5.42 -2.75 -12.25
CA ILE A 54 4.61 -1.63 -12.77
C ILE A 54 5.35 -0.31 -12.60
N GLU A 55 5.91 -0.11 -11.41
CA GLU A 55 6.57 1.15 -11.08
C GLU A 55 7.80 1.40 -11.93
N GLN A 56 8.56 0.36 -12.23
CA GLN A 56 9.76 0.48 -13.05
C GLN A 56 9.48 0.96 -14.46
N LYS A 57 8.28 0.75 -14.97
CA LYS A 57 7.90 1.25 -16.29
C LYS A 57 7.80 2.75 -16.33
N PHE A 58 7.50 3.38 -15.21
CA PHE A 58 7.31 4.82 -15.14
C PHE A 58 8.46 5.54 -14.45
N ILE A 59 9.14 4.83 -13.54
CA ILE A 59 10.23 5.40 -12.75
C ILE A 59 11.45 4.48 -12.91
N PRO A 60 12.40 4.86 -13.78
CA PRO A 60 13.55 3.98 -14.07
C PRO A 60 14.52 3.84 -12.90
N ARG A 61 14.56 4.80 -11.97
CA ARG A 61 15.41 4.72 -10.80
C ARG A 61 14.59 4.42 -9.56
N ARG A 62 15.08 3.52 -8.72
CA ARG A 62 14.42 3.24 -7.46
C ARG A 62 14.43 4.49 -6.58
N PRO A 63 13.28 4.98 -6.14
CA PRO A 63 13.23 6.15 -5.25
C PRO A 63 13.67 5.77 -3.84
N GLU A 64 13.86 6.79 -3.00
CA GLU A 64 14.15 6.58 -1.59
C GLU A 64 13.03 5.76 -0.95
N ASP A 65 13.37 5.03 0.12
CA ASP A 65 12.43 4.11 0.75
C ASP A 65 11.12 4.76 1.18
N PHE A 66 11.19 5.99 1.68
CA PHE A 66 9.98 6.70 2.10
C PHE A 66 9.07 6.99 0.90
N ILE A 67 9.66 7.44 -0.18
CA ILE A 67 8.90 7.73 -1.41
C ILE A 67 8.39 6.44 -2.04
N LEU A 68 9.20 5.39 -1.99
CA LEU A 68 8.80 4.09 -2.50
C LEU A 68 7.59 3.55 -1.75
N ALA A 69 7.56 3.71 -0.42
CA ALA A 69 6.42 3.29 0.38
C ALA A 69 5.15 4.01 -0.04
N ALA A 70 5.23 5.33 -0.22
CA ALA A 70 4.09 6.12 -0.66
C ALA A 70 3.64 5.71 -2.07
N LEU A 71 4.61 5.44 -2.94
CA LEU A 71 4.33 4.99 -4.31
C LEU A 71 3.62 3.65 -4.31
N HIS A 72 4.08 2.72 -3.48
CA HIS A 72 3.41 1.41 -3.36
C HIS A 72 1.95 1.56 -2.95
N VAL A 73 1.68 2.43 -1.99
CA VAL A 73 0.30 2.66 -1.55
C VAL A 73 -0.56 3.20 -2.69
N GLY A 74 -0.05 4.20 -3.40
CA GLY A 74 -0.78 4.80 -4.51
C GLY A 74 -1.03 3.83 -5.65
N VAL A 75 0.01 3.13 -6.08
CA VAL A 75 -0.10 2.19 -7.20
C VAL A 75 -1.00 1.02 -6.83
N TYR A 76 -0.88 0.51 -5.60
CA TYR A 76 -1.73 -0.58 -5.16
C TYR A 76 -3.21 -0.18 -5.23
N GLN A 77 -3.54 1.01 -4.73
CA GLN A 77 -4.92 1.47 -4.78
C GLN A 77 -5.43 1.57 -6.22
N LEU A 78 -4.65 2.19 -7.10
CA LEU A 78 -5.07 2.38 -8.48
C LEU A 78 -5.22 1.07 -9.24
N CYS A 79 -4.26 0.17 -9.07
CA CYS A 79 -4.22 -1.04 -9.89
C CYS A 79 -5.01 -2.21 -9.31
N PHE A 80 -5.15 -2.27 -7.99
CA PHE A 80 -5.73 -3.45 -7.36
C PHE A 80 -6.99 -3.17 -6.54
N MET A 81 -7.17 -1.96 -6.06
CA MET A 81 -8.36 -1.62 -5.27
C MET A 81 -9.39 -0.87 -6.09
N ASP A 82 -8.99 0.23 -6.73
CA ASP A 82 -9.95 1.02 -7.49
C ASP A 82 -10.53 0.25 -8.67
N ASN A 83 -9.71 -0.58 -9.31
CA ASN A 83 -10.19 -1.40 -10.40
C ASN A 83 -11.23 -2.41 -9.93
N VAL A 84 -11.04 -2.96 -8.74
CA VAL A 84 -12.01 -3.89 -8.15
C VAL A 84 -13.32 -3.16 -7.86
N GLU A 85 -13.25 -1.95 -7.32
CA GLU A 85 -14.43 -1.16 -7.04
C GLU A 85 -15.19 -0.79 -8.31
N GLU A 86 -14.48 -0.37 -9.35
CA GLU A 86 -15.10 -0.08 -10.64
C GLU A 86 -15.80 -1.29 -11.21
N PHE A 87 -15.14 -2.44 -11.15
CA PHE A 87 -15.71 -3.68 -11.63
C PHE A 87 -16.98 -4.04 -10.86
N ALA A 88 -16.94 -3.94 -9.54
CA ALA A 88 -18.10 -4.22 -8.70
C ALA A 88 -19.25 -3.26 -8.99
N ALA A 89 -18.94 -1.97 -9.12
CA ALA A 89 -19.95 -0.96 -9.40
C ALA A 89 -20.64 -1.21 -10.74
N VAL A 90 -19.88 -1.57 -11.77
CA VAL A 90 -20.42 -1.87 -13.07
C VAL A 90 -21.33 -3.10 -13.02
N HIS A 91 -20.95 -4.11 -12.28
CA HIS A 91 -21.72 -5.33 -12.19
C HIS A 91 -22.98 -5.21 -11.33
N GLU A 92 -22.98 -4.27 -10.39
CA GLU A 92 -24.15 -4.04 -9.55
C GLU A 92 -25.22 -3.20 -10.25
N THR A 93 -24.84 -2.48 -11.26
CA THR A 93 -25.80 -1.68 -12.02
C THR A 93 -26.35 -2.45 -13.21
#